data_5f11fb669a4e881365dc60e54526008e
#
_entry.id   5f11fb669a4e881365dc60e54526008e
#
_cell.length_a   1.000
_cell.length_b   1.000
_cell.length_c   1.000
_cell.angle_alpha   90.00
_cell.angle_beta   90.00
_cell.angle_gamma   90.00
#
_symmetry.space_group_name_H-M   'P 1'
#
loop_
_entity.id
_entity.type
_entity.pdbx_description
1 polymer ?
#
loop_
_entity_poly.entity_id
_entity_poly.type
_entity_poly.pdbx_seq_one_letter_code
_entity_poly.pdbx_strand_id
1 'polypeptide(L)'
;MEQVSASYNLLKTEVSGFTLEKTVKLMKLSFSRVLLTQPNIDITVDQWVIIQLLHQNHSISQHQLAKLAFKDAPTITKMLDILAFKQIVKREIHGSDKRKNTIELTALGKIKYDQILPLVQQFRHDAYEGLSHEELLGLDKIL
;
A
#
# COMPACT_ATOMS: atom_id res chain seq x y z
N MET A 1 34.69 28.02 3.07
CA MET A 1 34.49 26.70 2.46
C MET A 1 33.50 25.81 3.24
N GLU A 2 33.54 25.76 4.56
CA GLU A 2 32.59 24.96 5.36
C GLU A 2 31.11 25.38 5.24
N GLN A 3 30.81 26.68 5.23
CA GLN A 3 29.41 27.17 5.12
C GLN A 3 28.77 26.84 3.74
N VAL A 4 29.54 26.84 2.67
CA VAL A 4 29.05 26.49 1.32
C VAL A 4 28.75 24.98 1.25
N SER A 5 29.59 24.15 1.88
CA SER A 5 29.39 22.70 1.97
C SER A 5 28.14 22.33 2.78
N ALA A 6 27.90 23.01 3.90
CA ALA A 6 26.72 22.79 4.75
C ALA A 6 25.42 23.18 4.02
N SER A 7 25.41 24.35 3.35
CA SER A 7 24.26 24.81 2.56
C SER A 7 23.95 23.89 1.37
N TYR A 8 24.99 23.37 0.69
CA TYR A 8 24.83 22.42 -0.40
C TYR A 8 24.25 21.07 0.07
N ASN A 9 24.70 20.58 1.22
CA ASN A 9 24.17 19.35 1.81
C ASN A 9 22.72 19.49 2.26
N LEU A 10 22.33 20.65 2.84
CA LEU A 10 20.93 20.94 3.22
C LEU A 10 20.04 20.97 1.98
N LEU A 11 20.43 21.68 0.92
CA LEU A 11 19.66 21.75 -0.33
C LEU A 11 19.53 20.39 -0.99
N LYS A 12 20.58 19.56 -0.97
CA LYS A 12 20.55 18.21 -1.52
C LYS A 12 19.58 17.30 -0.75
N THR A 13 19.53 17.41 0.56
CA THR A 13 18.62 16.63 1.42
C THR A 13 17.16 17.06 1.20
N GLU A 14 16.90 18.36 1.14
CA GLU A 14 15.54 18.89 0.89
C GLU A 14 15.03 18.54 -0.51
N VAL A 15 15.87 18.69 -1.54
CA VAL A 15 15.53 18.31 -2.92
C VAL A 15 15.21 16.82 -3.01
N SER A 16 15.99 15.97 -2.36
CA SER A 16 15.76 14.51 -2.35
C SER A 16 14.48 14.14 -1.60
N GLY A 17 14.20 14.77 -0.44
CA GLY A 17 12.97 14.58 0.32
C GLY A 17 11.73 14.97 -0.48
N PHE A 18 11.71 16.15 -1.03
CA PHE A 18 10.60 16.63 -1.87
C PHE A 18 10.39 15.76 -3.11
N THR A 19 11.47 15.32 -3.76
CA THR A 19 11.40 14.45 -4.94
C THR A 19 10.77 13.11 -4.58
N LEU A 20 11.17 12.51 -3.46
CA LEU A 20 10.61 11.24 -2.98
C LEU A 20 9.11 11.38 -2.65
N GLU A 21 8.74 12.39 -1.87
CA GLU A 21 7.34 12.67 -1.51
C GLU A 21 6.47 12.91 -2.75
N LYS A 22 6.94 13.72 -3.69
CA LYS A 22 6.27 13.98 -4.96
C LYS A 22 6.09 12.71 -5.77
N THR A 23 7.12 11.87 -5.87
CA THR A 23 7.09 10.62 -6.62
C THR A 23 6.06 9.66 -6.05
N VAL A 24 6.09 9.42 -4.74
CA VAL A 24 5.10 8.58 -4.05
C VAL A 24 3.67 9.09 -4.27
N LYS A 25 3.46 10.40 -4.15
CA LYS A 25 2.15 11.02 -4.37
C LYS A 25 1.67 10.85 -5.82
N LEU A 26 2.55 11.06 -6.80
CA LEU A 26 2.21 10.88 -8.22
C LEU A 26 1.89 9.42 -8.54
N MET A 27 2.67 8.48 -8.05
CA MET A 27 2.39 7.05 -8.21
C MET A 27 1.02 6.68 -7.64
N LYS A 28 0.71 7.13 -6.43
CA LYS A 28 -0.59 6.88 -5.80
C LYS A 28 -1.75 7.47 -6.60
N LEU A 29 -1.63 8.70 -7.09
CA LEU A 29 -2.64 9.36 -7.92
C LEU A 29 -2.82 8.65 -9.27
N SER A 30 -1.73 8.27 -9.92
CA SER A 30 -1.77 7.57 -11.21
C SER A 30 -2.42 6.20 -11.08
N PHE A 31 -2.05 5.42 -10.07
CA PHE A 31 -2.68 4.12 -9.82
C PHE A 31 -4.17 4.26 -9.42
N SER A 32 -4.52 5.29 -8.65
CA SER A 32 -5.93 5.59 -8.36
C SER A 32 -6.76 5.79 -9.63
N ARG A 33 -6.21 6.49 -10.62
CA ARG A 33 -6.88 6.67 -11.93
C ARG A 33 -7.05 5.35 -12.66
N VAL A 34 -6.04 4.47 -12.64
CA VAL A 34 -6.14 3.12 -13.22
C VAL A 34 -7.31 2.35 -12.61
N LEU A 35 -7.42 2.34 -11.29
CA LEU A 35 -8.53 1.65 -10.59
C LEU A 35 -9.90 2.25 -10.93
N LEU A 36 -10.01 3.57 -11.01
CA LEU A 36 -11.26 4.28 -11.32
C LEU A 36 -11.78 4.00 -12.74
N THR A 37 -10.90 3.63 -13.68
CA THR A 37 -11.31 3.28 -15.06
C THR A 37 -11.89 1.87 -15.16
N GLN A 38 -11.79 1.05 -14.11
CA GLN A 38 -12.27 -0.33 -14.12
C GLN A 38 -13.72 -0.42 -13.63
N PRO A 39 -14.67 -0.84 -14.46
CA PRO A 39 -16.11 -0.78 -14.13
C PRO A 39 -16.53 -1.67 -12.96
N ASN A 40 -15.75 -2.72 -12.66
CA ASN A 40 -16.08 -3.70 -11.63
C ASN A 40 -15.15 -3.64 -10.41
N ILE A 41 -14.32 -2.60 -10.31
CA ILE A 41 -13.37 -2.43 -9.22
C ILE A 41 -13.76 -1.17 -8.42
N ASP A 42 -14.41 -1.38 -7.29
CA ASP A 42 -14.72 -0.34 -6.30
C ASP A 42 -13.75 -0.47 -5.12
N ILE A 43 -12.47 -0.30 -5.39
CA ILE A 43 -11.37 -0.41 -4.42
C ILE A 43 -10.44 0.78 -4.58
N THR A 44 -10.14 1.46 -3.47
CA THR A 44 -9.14 2.53 -3.44
C THR A 44 -7.72 1.96 -3.33
N VAL A 45 -6.71 2.78 -3.62
CA VAL A 45 -5.30 2.38 -3.48
C VAL A 45 -4.98 1.96 -2.04
N ASP A 46 -5.49 2.68 -1.04
CA ASP A 46 -5.28 2.30 0.37
C ASP A 46 -5.97 0.98 0.74
N GLN A 47 -7.16 0.73 0.21
CA GLN A 47 -7.87 -0.55 0.38
C GLN A 47 -7.14 -1.70 -0.32
N TRP A 48 -6.55 -1.45 -1.49
CA TRP A 48 -5.70 -2.43 -2.18
C TRP A 48 -4.51 -2.86 -1.31
N VAL A 49 -3.85 -1.91 -0.65
CA VAL A 49 -2.73 -2.23 0.27
C VAL A 49 -3.19 -3.19 1.37
N ILE A 50 -4.37 -2.99 1.95
CA ILE A 50 -4.93 -3.90 2.95
C ILE A 50 -5.19 -5.29 2.37
N ILE A 51 -5.81 -5.37 1.18
CA ILE A 51 -6.10 -6.63 0.50
C ILE A 51 -4.80 -7.38 0.21
N GLN A 52 -3.77 -6.68 -0.28
CA GLN A 52 -2.45 -7.27 -0.57
C GLN A 52 -1.79 -7.83 0.71
N LEU A 53 -1.79 -7.06 1.80
CA LEU A 53 -1.21 -7.49 3.07
C LEU A 53 -1.94 -8.72 3.65
N LEU A 54 -3.27 -8.75 3.56
CA LEU A 54 -4.06 -9.91 3.98
C LEU A 54 -3.84 -11.13 3.11
N HIS A 55 -3.63 -10.95 1.80
CA HIS A 55 -3.28 -12.05 0.91
C HIS A 55 -1.93 -12.67 1.26
N GLN A 56 -0.93 -11.84 1.56
CA GLN A 56 0.43 -12.28 1.93
C GLN A 56 0.51 -12.96 3.29
N ASN A 57 -0.28 -12.51 4.26
CA ASN A 57 -0.20 -12.96 5.65
C ASN A 57 -1.32 -13.93 6.06
N HIS A 58 -2.29 -14.17 5.15
CA HIS A 58 -3.46 -15.04 5.32
C HIS A 58 -4.40 -14.64 6.46
N SER A 59 -3.91 -14.61 7.70
CA SER A 59 -4.69 -14.27 8.90
C SER A 59 -3.81 -13.50 9.88
N ILE A 60 -4.12 -12.23 10.12
CA ILE A 60 -3.36 -11.37 11.03
C ILE A 60 -4.28 -10.52 11.90
N SER A 61 -3.76 -10.10 13.07
CA SER A 61 -4.52 -9.20 13.93
C SER A 61 -4.63 -7.79 13.32
N GLN A 62 -5.68 -7.07 13.70
CA GLN A 62 -5.86 -5.67 13.27
C GLN A 62 -4.67 -4.79 13.67
N HIS A 63 -4.05 -5.04 14.82
CA HIS A 63 -2.87 -4.32 15.28
C HIS A 63 -1.65 -4.57 14.39
N GLN A 64 -1.40 -5.82 14.00
CA GLN A 64 -0.33 -6.15 13.05
C GLN A 64 -0.58 -5.53 11.68
N LEU A 65 -1.82 -5.58 11.20
CA LEU A 65 -2.21 -4.96 9.94
C LEU A 65 -1.96 -3.45 9.95
N ALA A 66 -2.29 -2.75 11.04
CA ALA A 66 -2.03 -1.32 11.20
C ALA A 66 -0.53 -0.99 11.07
N LYS A 67 0.33 -1.78 11.73
CA LYS A 67 1.78 -1.63 11.62
C LYS A 67 2.30 -1.85 10.21
N LEU A 68 1.89 -2.94 9.55
CA LEU A 68 2.33 -3.27 8.20
C LEU A 68 1.84 -2.26 7.16
N ALA A 69 0.64 -1.70 7.35
CA ALA A 69 0.06 -0.70 6.46
C ALA A 69 0.55 0.73 6.74
N PHE A 70 1.37 0.95 7.77
CA PHE A 70 1.79 2.29 8.24
C PHE A 70 0.60 3.23 8.47
N LYS A 71 -0.46 2.70 9.12
CA LYS A 71 -1.69 3.44 9.44
C LYS A 71 -1.96 3.39 10.93
N ASP A 72 -2.63 4.42 11.44
CA ASP A 72 -3.16 4.39 12.81
C ASP A 72 -4.34 3.43 12.96
N ALA A 73 -4.62 3.01 14.19
CA ALA A 73 -5.66 2.05 14.49
C ALA A 73 -7.08 2.53 14.10
N PRO A 74 -7.49 3.80 14.32
CA PRO A 74 -8.78 4.30 13.86
C PRO A 74 -8.94 4.24 12.35
N THR A 75 -7.91 4.61 11.59
CA THR A 75 -7.91 4.53 10.13
C THR A 75 -8.09 3.11 9.63
N ILE A 76 -7.35 2.14 10.19
CA ILE A 76 -7.49 0.72 9.85
C ILE A 76 -8.90 0.21 10.21
N THR A 77 -9.44 0.57 11.37
CA THR A 77 -10.80 0.16 11.76
C THR A 77 -11.82 0.60 10.71
N LYS A 78 -11.79 1.88 10.33
CA LYS A 78 -12.69 2.44 9.31
C LYS A 78 -12.53 1.75 7.95
N MET A 79 -11.31 1.49 7.54
CA MET A 79 -11.04 0.80 6.27
C MET A 79 -11.55 -0.64 6.29
N LEU A 80 -11.35 -1.37 7.39
CA LEU A 80 -11.85 -2.73 7.56
C LEU A 80 -13.37 -2.79 7.62
N ASP A 81 -14.03 -1.80 8.23
CA ASP A 81 -15.50 -1.71 8.25
C ASP A 81 -16.06 -1.55 6.83
N ILE A 82 -15.44 -0.71 5.99
CA ILE A 82 -15.81 -0.55 4.59
C ILE A 82 -15.58 -1.85 3.81
N LEU A 83 -14.43 -2.49 3.98
CA LEU A 83 -14.09 -3.75 3.28
C LEU A 83 -14.97 -4.91 3.75
N ALA A 84 -15.36 -4.95 5.02
CA ALA A 84 -16.31 -5.93 5.55
C ALA A 84 -17.73 -5.69 4.99
N PHE A 85 -18.17 -4.45 4.90
CA PHE A 85 -19.43 -4.10 4.25
C PHE A 85 -19.48 -4.52 2.77
N LYS A 86 -18.35 -4.40 2.08
CA LYS A 86 -18.15 -4.90 0.70
C LYS A 86 -17.95 -6.42 0.63
N GLN A 87 -18.00 -7.13 1.75
CA GLN A 87 -17.78 -8.59 1.85
C GLN A 87 -16.39 -9.04 1.36
N ILE A 88 -15.40 -8.17 1.37
CA ILE A 88 -14.03 -8.45 0.92
C ILE A 88 -13.19 -9.06 2.04
N VAL A 89 -13.42 -8.62 3.27
CA VAL A 89 -12.75 -9.14 4.46
C VAL A 89 -13.76 -9.68 5.46
N LYS A 90 -13.33 -10.60 6.30
CA LYS A 90 -14.06 -11.08 7.47
C LYS A 90 -13.19 -10.97 8.71
N ARG A 91 -13.84 -10.80 9.86
CA ARG A 91 -13.22 -10.84 11.18
C ARG A 91 -13.49 -12.20 11.79
N GLU A 92 -12.44 -12.90 12.16
CA GLU A 92 -12.54 -14.15 12.93
C GLU A 92 -12.34 -13.84 14.40
N ILE A 93 -13.33 -14.20 15.20
CA ILE A 93 -13.31 -13.97 16.65
C ILE A 93 -12.80 -15.24 17.34
N HIS A 94 -11.63 -15.17 17.95
CA HIS A 94 -11.03 -16.29 18.67
C HIS A 94 -11.34 -16.17 20.18
N GLY A 95 -12.49 -16.71 20.60
CA GLY A 95 -12.91 -16.75 22.01
C GLY A 95 -13.27 -15.39 22.62
N SER A 96 -13.14 -15.25 23.94
CA SER A 96 -13.48 -14.01 24.68
C SER A 96 -12.38 -12.94 24.60
N ASP A 97 -11.20 -13.28 24.13
CA ASP A 97 -10.07 -12.35 24.03
C ASP A 97 -10.08 -11.64 22.67
N LYS A 98 -10.59 -10.41 22.67
CA LYS A 98 -10.62 -9.55 21.48
C LYS A 98 -9.23 -9.29 20.85
N ARG A 99 -8.14 -9.52 21.60
CA ARG A 99 -6.76 -9.35 21.09
C ARG A 99 -6.37 -10.47 20.12
N LYS A 100 -7.10 -11.58 20.14
CA LYS A 100 -6.90 -12.74 19.24
C LYS A 100 -7.74 -12.67 17.98
N ASN A 101 -8.55 -11.63 17.80
CA ASN A 101 -9.34 -11.47 16.58
C ASN A 101 -8.41 -11.26 15.40
N THR A 102 -8.62 -12.03 14.38
CA THR A 102 -7.87 -11.94 13.12
C THR A 102 -8.74 -11.46 11.98
N ILE A 103 -8.09 -10.92 10.98
CA ILE A 103 -8.70 -10.43 9.74
C ILE A 103 -8.22 -11.33 8.61
N GLU A 104 -9.15 -11.72 7.74
CA GLU A 104 -8.87 -12.57 6.59
C GLU A 104 -9.62 -12.08 5.36
N LEU A 105 -9.11 -12.42 4.18
CA LEU A 105 -9.85 -12.25 2.93
C LEU A 105 -10.96 -13.30 2.83
N THR A 106 -12.13 -12.87 2.39
CA THR A 106 -13.20 -13.78 1.97
C THR A 106 -12.88 -14.39 0.59
N ALA A 107 -13.73 -15.31 0.11
CA ALA A 107 -13.64 -15.81 -1.26
C ALA A 107 -13.75 -14.64 -2.27
N LEU A 108 -14.66 -13.69 -2.04
CA LEU A 108 -14.79 -12.48 -2.88
C LEU A 108 -13.54 -11.60 -2.79
N GLY A 109 -12.95 -11.47 -1.59
CA GLY A 109 -11.70 -10.72 -1.40
C GLY A 109 -10.54 -11.30 -2.21
N LYS A 110 -10.42 -12.63 -2.27
CA LYS A 110 -9.42 -13.31 -3.10
C LYS A 110 -9.66 -13.08 -4.59
N ILE A 111 -10.91 -13.14 -5.05
CA ILE A 111 -11.27 -12.82 -6.43
C ILE A 111 -10.90 -11.36 -6.75
N LYS A 112 -11.17 -10.42 -5.84
CA LYS A 112 -10.79 -9.01 -6.03
C LYS A 112 -9.27 -8.82 -6.09
N TYR A 113 -8.52 -9.53 -5.26
CA TYR A 113 -7.07 -9.54 -5.33
C TYR A 113 -6.59 -9.98 -6.71
N ASP A 114 -7.10 -11.11 -7.22
CA ASP A 114 -6.70 -11.66 -8.52
C ASP A 114 -7.08 -10.73 -9.70
N GLN A 115 -8.18 -9.99 -9.59
CA GLN A 115 -8.60 -9.00 -10.58
C GLN A 115 -7.70 -7.75 -10.58
N ILE A 116 -7.23 -7.30 -9.43
CA ILE A 116 -6.45 -6.07 -9.29
C ILE A 116 -4.96 -6.31 -9.53
N LEU A 117 -4.44 -7.48 -9.18
CA LEU A 117 -3.02 -7.79 -9.29
C LEU A 117 -2.42 -7.51 -10.68
N PRO A 118 -3.03 -7.92 -11.80
CA PRO A 118 -2.51 -7.62 -13.14
C PRO A 118 -2.43 -6.11 -13.41
N LEU A 119 -3.39 -5.33 -12.91
CA LEU A 119 -3.40 -3.86 -13.06
C LEU A 119 -2.24 -3.22 -12.30
N VAL A 120 -1.94 -3.72 -11.11
CA VAL A 120 -0.78 -3.28 -10.31
C VAL A 120 0.52 -3.61 -11.03
N GLN A 121 0.64 -4.82 -11.56
CA GLN A 121 1.83 -5.27 -12.29
C GLN A 121 2.06 -4.43 -13.54
N GLN A 122 1.03 -4.19 -14.34
CA GLN A 122 1.12 -3.34 -15.53
C GLN A 122 1.46 -1.89 -15.13
N PHE A 123 0.80 -1.34 -14.14
CA PHE A 123 1.09 0.00 -13.64
C PHE A 123 2.54 0.16 -13.19
N ARG A 124 3.08 -0.83 -12.46
CA ARG A 124 4.48 -0.81 -12.01
C ARG A 124 5.44 -0.93 -13.18
N HIS A 125 5.13 -1.79 -14.14
CA HIS A 125 5.92 -1.92 -15.36
C HIS A 125 6.03 -0.56 -16.07
N ASP A 126 4.91 0.11 -16.29
CA ASP A 126 4.88 1.42 -16.96
C ASP A 126 5.55 2.53 -16.13
N ALA A 127 5.33 2.52 -14.81
CA ALA A 127 5.93 3.51 -13.91
C ALA A 127 7.46 3.40 -13.79
N TYR A 128 8.01 2.22 -14.03
CA TYR A 128 9.45 1.94 -13.94
C TYR A 128 10.12 1.86 -15.32
N GLU A 129 9.37 2.19 -16.37
CA GLU A 129 9.91 2.22 -17.74
C GLU A 129 11.15 3.13 -17.81
N GLY A 130 12.22 2.63 -18.42
CA GLY A 130 13.50 3.34 -18.53
C GLY A 130 14.48 3.09 -17.39
N LEU A 131 14.05 2.41 -16.30
CA LEU A 131 14.97 1.98 -15.24
C LEU A 131 15.47 0.56 -15.51
N SER A 132 16.77 0.35 -15.37
CA SER A 132 17.36 -0.99 -15.41
C SER A 132 17.04 -1.80 -14.16
N HIS A 133 17.19 -3.11 -14.26
CA HIS A 133 17.02 -4.00 -13.11
C HIS A 133 17.96 -3.65 -11.93
N GLU A 134 19.20 -3.27 -12.23
CA GLU A 134 20.18 -2.86 -11.23
C GLU A 134 19.78 -1.56 -10.52
N GLU A 135 19.22 -0.59 -11.26
CA GLU A 135 18.71 0.66 -10.69
C GLU A 135 17.52 0.42 -9.77
N LEU A 136 16.63 -0.49 -10.13
CA LEU A 136 15.48 -0.88 -9.29
C LEU A 136 15.93 -1.59 -8.02
N LEU A 137 16.89 -2.52 -8.11
CA LEU A 137 17.48 -3.17 -6.93
C LEU A 137 18.23 -2.17 -6.04
N GLY A 138 18.91 -1.19 -6.65
CA GLY A 138 19.58 -0.11 -5.94
C GLY A 138 18.59 0.77 -5.18
N LEU A 139 17.47 1.12 -5.80
CA LEU A 139 16.39 1.90 -5.18
C LEU A 139 15.78 1.14 -3.99
N ASP A 140 15.44 -0.13 -4.15
CA ASP A 140 14.88 -0.98 -3.09
C ASP A 140 15.82 -1.10 -1.88
N LYS A 141 17.14 -1.16 -2.13
CA LYS A 141 18.16 -1.22 -1.08
C LYS A 141 18.32 0.12 -0.33
N ILE A 142 18.04 1.25 -0.99
CA ILE A 142 18.18 2.59 -0.40
C ILE A 142 16.95 2.94 0.44
N LEU A 143 15.76 2.51 0.03
CA LEU A 143 14.49 2.73 0.74
C LEU A 143 14.28 1.74 1.89
#